data_d277759ec941d359cbb54fd816918535
#
_entry.id   d277759ec941d359cbb54fd816918535
#
_cell.length_a   1.000
_cell.length_b   1.000
_cell.length_c   1.000
_cell.angle_alpha   90.00
_cell.angle_beta   90.00
_cell.angle_gamma   90.00
#
_symmetry.space_group_name_H-M   'P 1'
#
loop_
_entity.id
_entity.type
_entity.pdbx_description
1 polymer ?
#
loop_
_entity_poly.entity_id
_entity_poly.type
_entity_poly.pdbx_seq_one_letter_code
_entity_poly.pdbx_strand_id
1 'polypeptide(L)'
;MNRIKVNIPEGVSGDFSIRKQHMNNFCGTEEPQGFYTILYHNETHIMQDTTREYREHKQFLNDAHGNVLVTGLGLGLVNESLMNNPNVESVTIVEKYQEVIDLVWNHCPKNDKVRLICAAIYDWKPD
;
A
#
# COMPACT_ATOMS: atom_id res chain seq x y z
N MET A 1 -0.20 15.30 -9.97
CA MET A 1 -0.46 14.65 -8.69
C MET A 1 0.72 13.76 -8.32
N ASN A 2 1.22 13.94 -7.13
CA ASN A 2 2.50 13.38 -6.74
C ASN A 2 2.43 12.42 -5.56
N ARG A 3 1.24 12.10 -5.11
CA ARG A 3 1.07 11.12 -4.03
C ARG A 3 -0.31 10.48 -4.10
N ILE A 4 -0.39 9.25 -3.59
CA ILE A 4 -1.65 8.55 -3.38
C ILE A 4 -1.94 8.62 -1.90
N LYS A 5 -2.95 9.40 -1.53
CA LYS A 5 -3.37 9.52 -0.14
C LYS A 5 -4.33 8.38 0.18
N VAL A 6 -3.99 7.61 1.22
CA VAL A 6 -4.87 6.52 1.67
C VAL A 6 -5.83 6.99 2.75
N ASN A 7 -6.90 6.25 2.93
CA ASN A 7 -7.99 6.60 3.85
C ASN A 7 -8.13 5.52 4.93
N ILE A 8 -7.02 5.23 5.61
CA ILE A 8 -6.93 4.17 6.61
C ILE A 8 -6.89 4.82 7.99
N PRO A 9 -7.80 4.43 8.91
CA PRO A 9 -7.81 5.02 10.25
C PRO A 9 -6.64 4.54 11.09
N GLU A 10 -6.29 5.32 12.11
CA GLU A 10 -5.32 4.91 13.11
C GLU A 10 -5.81 3.66 13.83
N GLY A 11 -4.86 2.79 14.19
CA GLY A 11 -5.18 1.56 14.90
C GLY A 11 -3.93 0.76 15.21
N VAL A 12 -4.13 -0.31 15.97
CA VAL A 12 -3.07 -1.22 16.38
C VAL A 12 -3.56 -2.65 16.21
N SER A 13 -2.69 -3.51 15.67
CA SER A 13 -2.92 -4.95 15.63
C SER A 13 -1.58 -5.66 15.86
N GLY A 14 -1.44 -6.32 17.01
CA GLY A 14 -0.17 -6.92 17.40
C GLY A 14 0.95 -5.90 17.45
N ASP A 15 2.03 -6.17 16.76
CA ASP A 15 3.21 -5.29 16.69
C ASP A 15 3.10 -4.21 15.61
N PHE A 16 2.00 -4.20 14.87
CA PHE A 16 1.78 -3.23 13.79
C PHE A 16 0.84 -2.13 14.22
N SER A 17 1.07 -0.92 13.69
CA SER A 17 0.17 0.20 13.95
C SER A 17 0.09 1.12 12.73
N ILE A 18 -1.07 1.77 12.62
CA ILE A 18 -1.29 2.86 11.67
C ILE A 18 -1.36 4.14 12.48
N ARG A 19 -0.54 5.11 12.12
CA ARG A 19 -0.49 6.42 12.79
C ARG A 19 -0.59 7.52 11.76
N LYS A 20 -1.20 8.63 12.15
CA LYS A 20 -1.28 9.85 11.35
C LYS A 20 -0.25 10.83 11.89
N GLN A 21 0.52 11.43 10.98
CA GLN A 21 1.52 12.41 11.36
C GLN A 21 1.40 13.64 10.47
N HIS A 22 1.37 14.81 11.10
CA HIS A 22 1.38 16.07 10.37
C HIS A 22 2.82 16.38 9.93
N MET A 23 2.96 16.71 8.65
CA MET A 23 4.23 17.15 8.09
C MET A 23 4.07 18.56 7.58
N ASN A 24 5.02 19.43 7.94
CA ASN A 24 5.11 20.76 7.38
C ASN A 24 5.94 20.72 6.10
N ASN A 25 5.61 21.60 5.16
CA ASN A 25 6.40 21.72 3.94
C ASN A 25 7.60 22.65 4.22
N PHE A 26 8.71 22.05 4.65
CA PHE A 26 9.95 22.80 4.87
C PHE A 26 10.70 23.00 3.55
N CYS A 27 11.54 24.04 3.54
CA CYS A 27 12.40 24.31 2.40
C CYS A 27 13.20 23.05 2.01
N GLY A 28 13.13 22.68 0.74
CA GLY A 28 13.85 21.53 0.22
C GLY A 28 13.11 20.20 0.31
N THR A 29 11.94 20.15 0.94
CA THR A 29 11.14 18.94 0.93
C THR A 29 10.14 18.96 -0.23
N GLU A 30 9.84 17.79 -0.77
CA GLU A 30 8.86 17.64 -1.85
C GLU A 30 7.46 17.28 -1.32
N GLU A 31 7.34 16.98 -0.02
CA GLU A 31 6.07 16.54 0.55
C GLU A 31 5.17 17.75 0.83
N PRO A 32 3.95 17.79 0.30
CA PRO A 32 3.00 18.85 0.67
C PRO A 32 2.72 18.85 2.16
N GLN A 33 2.45 20.01 2.71
CA GLN A 33 2.02 20.12 4.10
C GLN A 33 0.70 19.38 4.29
N GLY A 34 0.57 18.64 5.38
CA GLY A 34 -0.66 17.93 5.71
C GLY A 34 -0.42 16.71 6.56
N PHE A 35 -1.45 15.90 6.71
CA PHE A 35 -1.37 14.66 7.46
C PHE A 35 -1.02 13.49 6.55
N TYR A 36 -0.15 12.63 7.04
CA TYR A 36 0.31 11.43 6.34
C TYR A 36 -0.01 10.19 7.16
N THR A 37 -0.36 9.12 6.46
CA THR A 37 -0.64 7.82 7.07
C THR A 37 0.62 6.98 7.01
N ILE A 38 1.01 6.43 8.15
CA ILE A 38 2.25 5.66 8.28
C ILE A 38 1.95 4.31 8.90
N LEU A 39 2.45 3.26 8.27
CA LEU A 39 2.43 1.89 8.80
C LEU A 39 3.73 1.64 9.54
N TYR A 40 3.63 1.24 10.80
CA TYR A 40 4.77 0.88 11.64
C TYR A 40 4.76 -0.59 12.00
N HIS A 41 5.94 -1.17 12.08
CA HIS A 41 6.18 -2.45 12.77
C HIS A 41 7.02 -2.13 14.01
N ASN A 42 6.40 -2.22 15.20
CA ASN A 42 6.95 -1.62 16.41
C ASN A 42 7.20 -0.13 16.17
N GLU A 43 8.43 0.35 16.28
CA GLU A 43 8.78 1.76 16.02
C GLU A 43 9.44 1.97 14.65
N THR A 44 9.48 0.94 13.81
CA THR A 44 10.07 1.02 12.48
C THR A 44 9.03 1.41 11.44
N HIS A 45 9.32 2.46 10.67
CA HIS A 45 8.48 2.84 9.53
C HIS A 45 8.57 1.77 8.45
N ILE A 46 7.43 1.24 8.04
CA ILE A 46 7.36 0.26 6.95
C ILE A 46 6.98 0.92 5.64
N MET A 47 5.94 1.77 5.67
CA MET A 47 5.42 2.44 4.48
C MET A 47 4.66 3.69 4.89
N GLN A 48 4.62 4.68 4.00
CA GLN A 48 3.87 5.91 4.23
C GLN A 48 3.29 6.42 2.91
N ASP A 49 2.16 7.15 2.97
CA ASP A 49 1.48 7.64 1.77
C ASP A 49 2.07 8.97 1.28
N THR A 50 3.38 8.98 1.10
CA THR A 50 4.14 10.16 0.68
C THR A 50 4.33 10.20 -0.84
N THR A 51 4.74 11.37 -1.33
CA THR A 51 5.16 11.55 -2.72
C THR A 51 6.33 10.62 -3.06
N ARG A 52 7.26 10.45 -2.13
CA ARG A 52 8.41 9.56 -2.31
C ARG A 52 7.99 8.11 -2.51
N GLU A 53 7.06 7.60 -1.70
CA GLU A 53 6.53 6.24 -1.85
C GLU A 53 5.85 6.06 -3.20
N TYR A 54 5.03 7.01 -3.61
CA TYR A 54 4.39 6.98 -4.92
C TYR A 54 5.42 6.93 -6.04
N ARG A 55 6.46 7.73 -5.94
CA ARG A 55 7.50 7.78 -6.97
C ARG A 55 8.24 6.44 -7.08
N GLU A 56 8.46 5.75 -5.97
CA GLU A 56 9.09 4.43 -5.97
C GLU A 56 8.23 3.38 -6.67
N HIS A 57 6.91 3.52 -6.66
CA HIS A 57 5.99 2.59 -7.31
C HIS A 57 5.65 2.97 -8.75
N LYS A 58 5.97 4.17 -9.17
CA LYS A 58 5.49 4.72 -10.45
C LYS A 58 5.89 3.88 -11.65
N GLN A 59 7.12 3.43 -11.71
CA GLN A 59 7.61 2.60 -12.84
C GLN A 59 6.84 1.29 -12.91
N PHE A 60 6.67 0.62 -11.79
CA PHE A 60 5.89 -0.60 -11.70
C PHE A 60 4.46 -0.37 -12.20
N LEU A 61 3.82 0.70 -11.74
CA LEU A 61 2.44 0.99 -12.12
C LEU A 61 2.30 1.30 -13.62
N ASN A 62 3.29 2.00 -14.19
CA ASN A 62 3.28 2.32 -15.62
C ASN A 62 3.44 1.08 -16.50
N ASP A 63 4.18 0.09 -16.04
CA ASP A 63 4.51 -1.11 -16.81
C ASP A 63 3.55 -2.27 -16.54
N ALA A 64 2.66 -2.14 -15.56
CA ALA A 64 1.78 -3.23 -15.14
C ALA A 64 0.81 -3.65 -16.24
N HIS A 65 0.69 -4.96 -16.47
CA HIS A 65 -0.24 -5.53 -17.44
C HIS A 65 -0.49 -7.01 -17.10
N GLY A 66 -1.58 -7.56 -17.63
CA GLY A 66 -1.91 -8.98 -17.47
C GLY A 66 -2.22 -9.35 -16.02
N ASN A 67 -1.70 -10.47 -15.59
CA ASN A 67 -1.87 -10.96 -14.22
C ASN A 67 -0.71 -10.46 -13.36
N VAL A 68 -1.01 -9.58 -12.41
CA VAL A 68 -0.02 -8.88 -11.60
C VAL A 68 0.09 -9.49 -10.21
N LEU A 69 1.31 -9.75 -9.77
CA LEU A 69 1.60 -10.19 -8.41
C LEU A 69 2.20 -9.04 -7.62
N VAL A 70 1.62 -8.76 -6.45
CA VAL A 70 2.12 -7.76 -5.51
C VAL A 70 2.56 -8.47 -4.23
N THR A 71 3.83 -8.35 -3.88
CA THR A 71 4.35 -8.92 -2.64
C THR A 71 4.30 -7.87 -1.54
N GLY A 72 3.46 -8.12 -0.56
CA GLY A 72 3.19 -7.18 0.53
C GLY A 72 2.05 -6.22 0.24
N LEU A 73 1.10 -6.14 1.17
CA LEU A 73 -0.02 -5.20 1.07
C LEU A 73 0.41 -3.78 1.43
N GLY A 74 1.18 -3.64 2.51
CA GLY A 74 1.55 -2.33 3.04
C GLY A 74 0.31 -1.50 3.32
N LEU A 75 0.27 -0.28 2.78
CA LEU A 75 -0.90 0.61 2.87
C LEU A 75 -1.85 0.48 1.68
N GLY A 76 -1.60 -0.46 0.77
CA GLY A 76 -2.44 -0.64 -0.41
C GLY A 76 -2.32 0.47 -1.44
N LEU A 77 -1.16 1.13 -1.52
CA LEU A 77 -0.96 2.28 -2.39
C LEU A 77 -1.16 1.98 -3.87
N VAL A 78 -0.90 0.75 -4.30
CA VAL A 78 -0.98 0.37 -5.71
C VAL A 78 -2.35 -0.14 -6.13
N ASN A 79 -3.25 -0.41 -5.17
CA ASN A 79 -4.52 -1.08 -5.45
C ASN A 79 -5.38 -0.34 -6.46
N GLU A 80 -5.63 0.94 -6.23
CA GLU A 80 -6.53 1.72 -7.08
C GLU A 80 -5.99 1.86 -8.51
N SER A 81 -4.71 2.14 -8.64
CA SER A 81 -4.09 2.27 -9.96
C SER A 81 -4.15 0.96 -10.74
N LEU A 82 -3.88 -0.17 -10.08
CA LEU A 82 -3.91 -1.47 -10.74
C LEU A 82 -5.33 -1.89 -11.13
N MET A 83 -6.29 -1.72 -10.23
CA MET A 83 -7.66 -2.15 -10.54
C MET A 83 -8.31 -1.31 -11.63
N ASN A 84 -7.87 -0.07 -11.82
CA ASN A 84 -8.40 0.82 -12.85
C ASN A 84 -7.59 0.79 -14.15
N ASN A 85 -6.51 0.02 -14.19
CA ASN A 85 -5.69 -0.12 -15.40
C ASN A 85 -6.32 -1.16 -16.34
N PRO A 86 -6.78 -0.76 -17.55
CA PRO A 86 -7.44 -1.71 -18.46
C PRO A 86 -6.51 -2.79 -18.99
N ASN A 87 -5.20 -2.61 -18.90
CA ASN A 87 -4.22 -3.61 -19.31
C ASN A 87 -3.96 -4.66 -18.23
N VAL A 88 -4.46 -4.47 -17.01
CA VAL A 88 -4.33 -5.40 -15.91
C VAL A 88 -5.56 -6.30 -15.86
N GLU A 89 -5.36 -7.62 -15.96
CA GLU A 89 -6.45 -8.59 -15.91
C GLU A 89 -6.79 -9.02 -14.49
N SER A 90 -5.76 -9.23 -13.67
CA SER A 90 -5.94 -9.62 -12.27
C SER A 90 -4.79 -9.12 -11.42
N VAL A 91 -5.06 -8.95 -10.14
CA VAL A 91 -4.07 -8.56 -9.14
C VAL A 91 -4.15 -9.55 -7.98
N THR A 92 -3.03 -10.19 -7.67
CA THR A 92 -2.90 -11.04 -6.48
C THR A 92 -1.93 -10.38 -5.53
N ILE A 93 -2.41 -10.05 -4.34
CA ILE A 93 -1.59 -9.47 -3.28
C ILE A 93 -1.31 -10.57 -2.26
N VAL A 94 -0.03 -10.81 -1.98
CA VAL A 94 0.39 -11.81 -0.99
C VAL A 94 0.98 -11.07 0.20
N GLU A 95 0.29 -11.12 1.34
CA GLU A 95 0.72 -10.46 2.57
C GLU A 95 0.98 -11.50 3.65
N LYS A 96 2.16 -11.43 4.25
CA LYS A 96 2.59 -12.37 5.27
C LYS A 96 1.89 -12.16 6.62
N TYR A 97 1.63 -10.90 6.98
CA TYR A 97 1.17 -10.55 8.32
C TYR A 97 -0.33 -10.27 8.35
N GLN A 98 -1.06 -11.13 9.08
CA GLN A 98 -2.50 -10.96 9.29
C GLN A 98 -2.81 -9.60 9.95
N GLU A 99 -1.93 -9.12 10.81
CA GLU A 99 -2.09 -7.83 11.50
C GLU A 99 -2.16 -6.66 10.51
N VAL A 100 -1.34 -6.69 9.45
CA VAL A 100 -1.38 -5.67 8.40
C VAL A 100 -2.70 -5.77 7.63
N ILE A 101 -3.14 -6.98 7.32
CA ILE A 101 -4.43 -7.20 6.66
C ILE A 101 -5.56 -6.63 7.49
N ASP A 102 -5.56 -6.90 8.79
CA ASP A 102 -6.61 -6.45 9.71
C ASP A 102 -6.69 -4.91 9.78
N LEU A 103 -5.55 -4.24 9.70
CA LEU A 103 -5.48 -2.79 9.77
C LEU A 103 -5.84 -2.10 8.45
N VAL A 104 -5.55 -2.72 7.31
CA VAL A 104 -5.47 -2.03 6.03
C VAL A 104 -6.52 -2.49 5.03
N TRP A 105 -6.72 -3.80 4.88
CA TRP A 105 -7.46 -4.36 3.74
C TRP A 105 -8.88 -3.82 3.57
N ASN A 106 -9.64 -3.70 4.65
CA ASN A 106 -11.03 -3.21 4.58
C ASN A 106 -11.15 -1.76 4.15
N HIS A 107 -10.05 -1.02 4.19
CA HIS A 107 -10.02 0.41 3.86
C HIS A 107 -9.38 0.68 2.50
N CYS A 108 -9.00 -0.36 1.78
CA CYS A 108 -8.37 -0.24 0.46
C CYS A 108 -9.40 -0.24 -0.65
N PRO A 109 -9.18 0.54 -1.73
CA PRO A 109 -9.94 0.35 -2.96
C PRO A 109 -9.69 -1.05 -3.50
N LYS A 110 -10.75 -1.73 -3.94
CA LYS A 110 -10.64 -3.06 -4.54
C LYS A 110 -11.91 -3.37 -5.33
N ASN A 111 -11.76 -4.27 -6.30
CA ASN A 111 -12.85 -4.79 -7.10
C ASN A 111 -12.60 -6.28 -7.38
N ASP A 112 -13.35 -6.87 -8.30
CA ASP A 112 -13.26 -8.31 -8.60
C ASP A 112 -11.91 -8.72 -9.19
N LYS A 113 -11.12 -7.78 -9.69
CA LYS A 113 -9.77 -8.07 -10.19
C LYS A 113 -8.77 -8.37 -9.07
N VAL A 114 -9.00 -7.86 -7.86
CA VAL A 114 -8.00 -7.83 -6.78
C VAL A 114 -8.33 -8.89 -5.73
N ARG A 115 -7.39 -9.78 -5.47
CA ARG A 115 -7.52 -10.76 -4.39
C ARG A 115 -6.32 -10.68 -3.45
N LEU A 116 -6.57 -11.05 -2.20
CA LEU A 116 -5.57 -11.05 -1.14
C LEU A 116 -5.36 -12.47 -0.63
N ILE A 117 -4.08 -12.81 -0.44
CA ILE A 117 -3.69 -14.10 0.14
C ILE A 117 -2.79 -13.81 1.34
N CYS A 118 -3.13 -14.38 2.49
CA CYS A 118 -2.29 -14.31 3.67
C CYS A 118 -1.29 -15.48 3.67
N ALA A 119 -0.08 -15.20 3.26
CA ALA A 119 1.01 -16.20 3.19
C ALA A 119 2.35 -15.48 3.05
N ALA A 120 3.43 -16.16 3.40
CA ALA A 120 4.76 -15.72 3.01
C ALA A 120 4.93 -15.99 1.51
N ILE A 121 5.57 -15.08 0.78
CA ILE A 121 5.70 -15.20 -0.67
C ILE A 121 6.44 -16.47 -1.08
N TYR A 122 7.39 -16.94 -0.27
CA TYR A 122 8.14 -18.15 -0.55
C TYR A 122 7.32 -19.42 -0.40
N ASP A 123 6.20 -19.36 0.33
CA ASP A 123 5.31 -20.49 0.58
C ASP A 123 4.09 -20.50 -0.34
N TRP A 124 3.91 -19.44 -1.13
CA TRP A 124 2.77 -19.32 -2.04
C TRP A 124 3.20 -19.63 -3.47
N LYS A 125 2.32 -20.34 -4.18
CA LYS A 125 2.52 -20.64 -5.60
C LYS A 125 1.28 -20.27 -6.39
N PRO A 126 1.43 -19.68 -7.58
CA PRO A 126 0.29 -19.41 -8.44
C PRO A 126 -0.39 -20.70 -8.88
N ASP A 127 -1.67 -20.61 -9.12
CA ASP A 127 -2.49 -21.70 -9.64
C ASP A 127 -2.07 -22.10 -11.05
#